data_857397de2b6ad00d5f09a528149b0690
#
_entry.id   857397de2b6ad00d5f09a528149b0690
#
_cell.length_a   1.000
_cell.length_b   1.000
_cell.length_c   1.000
_cell.angle_alpha   90.00
_cell.angle_beta   90.00
_cell.angle_gamma   90.00
#
_symmetry.space_group_name_H-M   'P 1'
#
loop_
_entity.id
_entity.type
_entity.pdbx_description
1 polymer ?
#
loop_
_entity_poly.entity_id
_entity_poly.type
_entity_poly.pdbx_seq_one_letter_code
_entity_poly.pdbx_strand_id
1 'polypeptide(L)'
;MVMIKTLYIFIILLSASRLVAGEIILQSTTSTKNSGFYDYILPLVKKSIDVDVKVVAVGTGQAIENSKRCDGDVLLVHDQESEIEFVDKGYGVKRYDLMYNDFIVVGPIEDELNLRNETDIKTVLRKIYESQKIFLSRSDNSGTHRKENKL
;
A
#
# COMPACT_ATOMS: atom_id res chain seq x y z
N MET A 1 -12.27 43.47 40.54
CA MET A 1 -13.12 42.28 40.39
C MET A 1 -13.38 41.91 38.91
N VAL A 2 -13.44 42.87 38.00
CA VAL A 2 -13.65 42.60 36.54
C VAL A 2 -12.41 41.95 35.89
N MET A 3 -11.18 42.45 36.19
CA MET A 3 -9.93 41.91 35.61
C MET A 3 -9.67 40.42 35.94
N ILE A 4 -10.03 39.97 37.13
CA ILE A 4 -9.82 38.56 37.54
C ILE A 4 -10.76 37.64 36.78
N LYS A 5 -12.03 38.05 36.55
CA LYS A 5 -12.99 37.28 35.75
C LYS A 5 -12.56 37.15 34.30
N THR A 6 -11.98 38.21 33.71
CA THR A 6 -11.46 38.19 32.34
C THR A 6 -10.25 37.24 32.20
N LEU A 7 -9.39 37.18 33.21
CA LEU A 7 -8.24 36.26 33.21
C LEU A 7 -8.67 34.80 33.29
N TYR A 8 -9.68 34.46 34.08
CA TYR A 8 -10.23 33.09 34.16
C TYR A 8 -10.87 32.62 32.82
N ILE A 9 -11.57 33.51 32.12
CA ILE A 9 -12.17 33.21 30.80
C ILE A 9 -11.06 32.96 29.79
N PHE A 10 -9.96 33.69 29.79
CA PHE A 10 -8.84 33.48 28.89
C PHE A 10 -8.10 32.16 29.15
N ILE A 11 -7.94 31.77 30.42
CA ILE A 11 -7.33 30.50 30.81
C ILE A 11 -8.20 29.30 30.39
N ILE A 12 -9.54 29.43 30.53
CA ILE A 12 -10.47 28.37 30.11
C ILE A 12 -10.48 28.20 28.56
N LEU A 13 -10.35 29.29 27.82
CA LEU A 13 -10.25 29.24 26.35
C LEU A 13 -8.93 28.62 25.85
N LEU A 14 -7.83 28.80 26.59
CA LEU A 14 -6.54 28.16 26.27
C LEU A 14 -6.54 26.65 26.57
N SER A 15 -7.31 26.20 27.57
CA SER A 15 -7.38 24.77 27.91
C SER A 15 -8.31 23.95 27.00
N ALA A 16 -9.04 24.57 26.09
CA ALA A 16 -9.97 23.94 25.15
C ALA A 16 -9.31 23.56 23.80
N SER A 17 -8.01 23.80 23.62
CA SER A 17 -7.27 23.24 22.48
C SER A 17 -7.17 21.72 22.66
N ARG A 18 -8.24 21.01 22.36
CA ARG A 18 -8.16 19.56 22.12
C ARG A 18 -7.18 19.40 20.97
N LEU A 19 -6.07 18.70 21.22
CA LEU A 19 -5.33 18.10 20.12
C LEU A 19 -6.33 17.26 19.34
N VAL A 20 -6.74 17.73 18.17
CA VAL A 20 -7.46 16.90 17.22
C VAL A 20 -6.49 15.81 16.87
N ALA A 21 -6.78 14.58 17.28
CA ALA A 21 -6.02 13.43 16.83
C ALA A 21 -5.93 13.52 15.30
N GLY A 22 -4.72 13.55 14.77
CA GLY A 22 -4.51 13.70 13.33
C GLY A 22 -5.17 12.54 12.60
N GLU A 23 -5.88 12.83 11.51
CA GLU A 23 -6.37 11.82 10.59
C GLU A 23 -5.45 11.79 9.37
N ILE A 24 -5.06 10.60 8.94
CA ILE A 24 -4.23 10.37 7.75
C ILE A 24 -5.01 9.51 6.76
N ILE A 25 -5.07 9.95 5.51
CA ILE A 25 -5.62 9.14 4.41
C ILE A 25 -4.47 8.39 3.74
N LEU A 26 -4.52 7.06 3.84
CA LEU A 26 -3.55 6.15 3.24
C LEU A 26 -4.11 5.56 1.95
N GLN A 27 -3.58 5.98 0.81
CA GLN A 27 -3.85 5.35 -0.48
C GLN A 27 -3.06 4.05 -0.59
N SER A 28 -3.74 2.93 -0.86
CA SER A 28 -3.09 1.62 -0.90
C SER A 28 -3.79 0.65 -1.84
N THR A 29 -3.38 -0.63 -1.76
CA THR A 29 -3.87 -1.66 -2.67
C THR A 29 -4.81 -2.64 -2.01
N THR A 30 -5.75 -3.18 -2.80
CA THR A 30 -6.68 -4.23 -2.35
C THR A 30 -5.94 -5.49 -1.91
N SER A 31 -4.80 -5.83 -2.52
CA SER A 31 -3.98 -6.98 -2.12
C SER A 31 -3.40 -6.79 -0.73
N THR A 32 -2.88 -5.60 -0.41
CA THR A 32 -2.37 -5.29 0.93
C THR A 32 -3.50 -5.33 1.97
N LYS A 33 -4.68 -4.78 1.64
CA LYS A 33 -5.85 -4.85 2.54
C LYS A 33 -6.28 -6.29 2.79
N ASN A 34 -6.39 -7.10 1.73
CA ASN A 34 -6.87 -8.48 1.82
C ASN A 34 -5.87 -9.42 2.52
N SER A 35 -4.61 -9.02 2.69
CA SER A 35 -3.63 -9.79 3.48
C SER A 35 -3.87 -9.76 4.99
N GLY A 36 -4.77 -8.89 5.48
CA GLY A 36 -5.00 -8.65 6.91
C GLY A 36 -3.96 -7.71 7.56
N PHE A 37 -3.02 -7.17 6.77
CA PHE A 37 -1.95 -6.31 7.29
C PHE A 37 -2.49 -5.11 8.06
N TYR A 38 -3.52 -4.44 7.54
CA TYR A 38 -4.08 -3.25 8.18
C TYR A 38 -4.83 -3.55 9.47
N ASP A 39 -5.54 -4.69 9.53
CA ASP A 39 -6.25 -5.11 10.75
C ASP A 39 -5.27 -5.33 11.90
N TYR A 40 -4.05 -5.77 11.59
CA TYR A 40 -2.98 -5.96 12.57
C TYR A 40 -2.27 -4.64 12.93
N ILE A 41 -1.85 -3.84 11.93
CA ILE A 41 -0.92 -2.73 12.16
C ILE A 41 -1.61 -1.45 12.66
N LEU A 42 -2.83 -1.12 12.17
CA LEU A 42 -3.47 0.16 12.48
C LEU A 42 -3.79 0.36 13.96
N PRO A 43 -4.22 -0.66 14.73
CA PRO A 43 -4.38 -0.52 16.17
C PRO A 43 -3.08 -0.18 16.89
N LEU A 44 -1.94 -0.71 16.40
CA LEU A 44 -0.62 -0.42 16.97
C LEU A 44 -0.19 1.02 16.65
N VAL A 45 -0.43 1.48 15.42
CA VAL A 45 -0.19 2.87 15.01
C VAL A 45 -1.01 3.82 15.88
N LYS A 46 -2.32 3.59 16.03
CA LYS A 46 -3.19 4.41 16.88
C LYS A 46 -2.69 4.46 18.32
N LYS A 47 -2.30 3.33 18.88
CA LYS A 47 -1.76 3.25 20.24
C LYS A 47 -0.44 3.99 20.39
N SER A 48 0.40 3.97 19.35
CA SER A 48 1.78 4.48 19.41
C SER A 48 1.88 5.99 19.25
N ILE A 49 1.10 6.58 18.33
CA ILE A 49 1.21 7.99 17.94
C ILE A 49 -0.12 8.75 17.95
N ASP A 50 -1.21 8.11 18.41
CA ASP A 50 -2.57 8.68 18.48
C ASP A 50 -3.08 9.28 17.17
N VAL A 51 -2.78 8.65 16.05
CA VAL A 51 -3.24 9.04 14.71
C VAL A 51 -4.25 8.03 14.19
N ASP A 52 -5.36 8.51 13.63
CA ASP A 52 -6.33 7.71 12.93
C ASP A 52 -5.96 7.60 11.46
N VAL A 53 -5.81 6.37 10.95
CA VAL A 53 -5.46 6.11 9.55
C VAL A 53 -6.65 5.54 8.81
N LYS A 54 -7.13 6.26 7.79
CA LYS A 54 -8.17 5.79 6.87
C LYS A 54 -7.54 5.20 5.61
N VAL A 55 -7.76 3.91 5.39
CA VAL A 55 -7.21 3.20 4.23
C VAL A 55 -8.18 3.23 3.05
N VAL A 56 -7.74 3.78 1.95
CA VAL A 56 -8.39 3.70 0.63
C VAL A 56 -7.67 2.64 -0.19
N ALA A 57 -8.25 1.43 -0.27
CA ALA A 57 -7.65 0.27 -0.94
C ALA A 57 -8.26 0.07 -2.33
N VAL A 58 -7.45 0.29 -3.37
CA VAL A 58 -7.83 0.19 -4.79
C VAL A 58 -6.72 -0.54 -5.58
N GLY A 59 -6.77 -0.57 -6.90
CA GLY A 59 -5.64 -1.06 -7.72
C GLY A 59 -4.43 -0.12 -7.62
N THR A 60 -3.21 -0.67 -7.78
CA THR A 60 -1.95 0.10 -7.68
C THR A 60 -1.96 1.38 -8.53
N GLY A 61 -2.36 1.27 -9.80
CA GLY A 61 -2.43 2.43 -10.69
C GLY A 61 -3.41 3.50 -10.19
N GLN A 62 -4.58 3.08 -9.69
CA GLN A 62 -5.58 4.00 -9.16
C GLN A 62 -5.10 4.67 -7.85
N ALA A 63 -4.42 3.92 -6.97
CA ALA A 63 -3.84 4.49 -5.74
C ALA A 63 -2.82 5.60 -6.05
N ILE A 64 -1.97 5.36 -7.05
CA ILE A 64 -1.00 6.35 -7.53
C ILE A 64 -1.70 7.58 -8.11
N GLU A 65 -2.71 7.39 -8.97
CA GLU A 65 -3.46 8.52 -9.55
C GLU A 65 -4.22 9.34 -8.50
N ASN A 66 -4.82 8.68 -7.50
CA ASN A 66 -5.44 9.39 -6.37
C ASN A 66 -4.39 10.25 -5.64
N SER A 67 -3.21 9.68 -5.34
CA SER A 67 -2.14 10.40 -4.63
C SER A 67 -1.59 11.57 -5.43
N LYS A 68 -1.48 11.46 -6.77
CA LYS A 68 -1.11 12.59 -7.64
C LYS A 68 -2.08 13.76 -7.56
N ARG A 69 -3.35 13.50 -7.27
CA ARG A 69 -4.40 14.52 -7.07
C ARG A 69 -4.48 15.03 -5.63
N CYS A 70 -3.56 14.59 -4.76
CA CYS A 70 -3.59 14.88 -3.32
C CYS A 70 -4.85 14.34 -2.59
N ASP A 71 -5.42 13.23 -3.08
CA ASP A 71 -6.53 12.54 -2.44
C ASP A 71 -6.06 11.63 -1.28
N GLY A 72 -4.83 11.80 -0.80
CA GLY A 72 -4.24 11.07 0.32
C GLY A 72 -2.93 11.66 0.77
N ASP A 73 -2.58 11.42 2.03
CA ASP A 73 -1.37 11.93 2.70
C ASP A 73 -0.19 10.97 2.55
N VAL A 74 -0.48 9.68 2.44
CA VAL A 74 0.51 8.60 2.34
C VAL A 74 0.10 7.64 1.24
N LEU A 75 1.08 7.19 0.45
CA LEU A 75 0.93 6.15 -0.56
C LEU A 75 1.70 4.91 -0.13
N LEU A 76 1.01 3.76 0.00
CA LEU A 76 1.61 2.46 0.28
C LEU A 76 1.22 1.48 -0.81
N VAL A 77 2.14 1.20 -1.70
CA VAL A 77 1.96 0.27 -2.83
C VAL A 77 3.15 -0.69 -2.90
N HIS A 78 3.18 -1.57 -3.88
CA HIS A 78 4.23 -2.58 -4.02
C HIS A 78 4.77 -2.64 -5.48
N ASP A 79 4.87 -1.50 -6.13
CA ASP A 79 5.47 -1.32 -7.46
C ASP A 79 6.60 -0.30 -7.35
N GLN A 80 7.80 -0.78 -7.04
CA GLN A 80 8.96 0.05 -6.75
C GLN A 80 9.28 1.06 -7.87
N GLU A 81 9.17 0.66 -9.14
CA GLU A 81 9.45 1.55 -10.26
C GLU A 81 8.48 2.73 -10.27
N SER A 82 7.17 2.46 -10.09
CA SER A 82 6.15 3.51 -10.02
C SER A 82 6.29 4.39 -8.79
N GLU A 83 6.75 3.84 -7.65
CA GLU A 83 7.03 4.61 -6.43
C GLU A 83 8.21 5.59 -6.64
N ILE A 84 9.28 5.13 -7.28
CA ILE A 84 10.44 5.96 -7.62
C ILE A 84 10.01 7.08 -8.57
N GLU A 85 9.31 6.72 -9.66
CA GLU A 85 8.82 7.70 -10.64
C GLU A 85 7.89 8.76 -9.99
N PHE A 86 7.05 8.34 -9.04
CA PHE A 86 6.14 9.23 -8.30
C PHE A 86 6.91 10.31 -7.51
N VAL A 87 7.99 9.92 -6.84
CA VAL A 87 8.85 10.85 -6.10
C VAL A 87 9.70 11.71 -7.04
N ASP A 88 10.31 11.14 -8.07
CA ASP A 88 11.16 11.86 -9.04
C ASP A 88 10.38 12.93 -9.80
N LYS A 89 9.08 12.71 -10.05
CA LYS A 89 8.18 13.70 -10.64
C LYS A 89 7.64 14.75 -9.65
N GLY A 90 8.04 14.68 -8.39
CA GLY A 90 7.68 15.66 -7.36
C GLY A 90 6.29 15.48 -6.77
N TYR A 91 5.62 14.35 -7.01
CA TYR A 91 4.32 14.05 -6.38
C TYR A 91 4.46 13.55 -4.93
N GLY A 92 5.61 13.02 -4.55
CA GLY A 92 5.94 12.58 -3.21
C GLY A 92 7.22 13.22 -2.69
N VAL A 93 7.31 13.42 -1.38
CA VAL A 93 8.48 14.03 -0.72
C VAL A 93 9.62 13.03 -0.61
N LYS A 94 9.31 11.78 -0.24
CA LYS A 94 10.30 10.75 0.02
C LYS A 94 9.69 9.35 -0.05
N ARG A 95 10.48 8.40 -0.55
CA ARG A 95 10.17 6.97 -0.53
C ARG A 95 10.87 6.29 0.66
N TYR A 96 10.17 5.34 1.28
CA TYR A 96 10.70 4.48 2.31
C TYR A 96 10.48 3.02 1.95
N ASP A 97 11.50 2.18 2.12
CA ASP A 97 11.33 0.73 2.08
C ASP A 97 10.68 0.29 3.39
N LEU A 98 9.48 -0.31 3.31
CA LEU A 98 8.74 -0.74 4.48
C LEU A 98 8.83 -2.26 4.68
N MET A 99 8.54 -3.02 3.62
CA MET A 99 8.53 -4.48 3.61
C MET A 99 8.67 -4.97 2.17
N TYR A 100 8.90 -6.24 2.01
CA TYR A 100 8.93 -6.91 0.71
C TYR A 100 8.04 -8.15 0.72
N ASN A 101 7.62 -8.58 -0.44
CA ASN A 101 7.00 -9.87 -0.69
C ASN A 101 7.44 -10.38 -2.07
N ASP A 102 7.41 -11.70 -2.22
CA ASP A 102 7.77 -12.33 -3.48
C ASP A 102 6.52 -12.64 -4.32
N PHE A 103 6.73 -12.69 -5.65
CA PHE A 103 5.76 -13.28 -6.55
C PHE A 103 6.08 -14.78 -6.68
N ILE A 104 5.04 -15.60 -6.64
CA ILE A 104 5.17 -17.05 -6.79
C ILE A 104 4.26 -17.54 -7.92
N VAL A 105 4.67 -18.61 -8.58
CA VAL A 105 3.83 -19.39 -9.49
C VAL A 105 3.24 -20.54 -8.69
N VAL A 106 1.93 -20.70 -8.72
CA VAL A 106 1.21 -21.78 -8.04
C VAL A 106 0.61 -22.70 -9.10
N GLY A 107 0.75 -23.99 -8.88
CA GLY A 107 0.22 -25.02 -9.78
C GLY A 107 -0.13 -26.33 -9.07
N PRO A 108 -0.53 -27.37 -9.82
CA PRO A 108 -0.81 -28.70 -9.29
C PRO A 108 0.36 -29.27 -8.50
N ILE A 109 0.07 -30.10 -7.50
CA ILE A 109 1.07 -30.68 -6.62
C ILE A 109 1.98 -31.70 -7.34
N GLU A 110 1.46 -32.29 -8.41
CA GLU A 110 2.13 -33.30 -9.24
C GLU A 110 3.34 -32.74 -10.00
N ASP A 111 3.35 -31.44 -10.25
CA ASP A 111 4.45 -30.71 -10.90
C ASP A 111 5.00 -31.42 -12.14
N GLU A 112 4.11 -31.82 -13.05
CA GLU A 112 4.45 -32.59 -14.26
C GLU A 112 5.56 -31.97 -15.12
N LEU A 113 5.74 -30.64 -15.03
CA LEU A 113 6.73 -29.90 -15.79
C LEU A 113 8.07 -29.70 -15.03
N ASN A 114 8.18 -30.23 -13.81
CA ASN A 114 9.32 -30.03 -12.91
C ASN A 114 9.67 -28.55 -12.72
N LEU A 115 8.68 -27.72 -12.43
CA LEU A 115 8.85 -26.28 -12.26
C LEU A 115 9.38 -25.92 -10.87
N ARG A 116 9.16 -26.76 -9.87
CA ARG A 116 9.50 -26.49 -8.47
C ARG A 116 10.98 -26.22 -8.23
N ASN A 117 11.83 -26.81 -9.05
CA ASN A 117 13.28 -26.67 -8.94
C ASN A 117 13.86 -25.59 -9.89
N GLU A 118 13.01 -24.92 -10.67
CA GLU A 118 13.46 -23.85 -11.54
C GLU A 118 13.66 -22.57 -10.75
N THR A 119 14.77 -21.90 -11.01
CA THR A 119 15.14 -20.63 -10.37
C THR A 119 14.91 -19.42 -11.28
N ASP A 120 14.71 -19.66 -12.58
CA ASP A 120 14.46 -18.61 -13.56
C ASP A 120 12.98 -18.61 -13.99
N ILE A 121 12.28 -17.56 -13.63
CA ILE A 121 10.86 -17.40 -13.96
C ILE A 121 10.55 -17.43 -15.46
N LYS A 122 11.45 -16.92 -16.29
CA LYS A 122 11.26 -16.95 -17.76
C LYS A 122 11.28 -18.38 -18.31
N THR A 123 12.13 -19.21 -17.73
CA THR A 123 12.17 -20.65 -18.03
C THR A 123 10.88 -21.34 -17.58
N VAL A 124 10.35 -21.00 -16.40
CA VAL A 124 9.06 -21.52 -15.92
C VAL A 124 7.94 -21.17 -16.89
N LEU A 125 7.79 -19.90 -17.25
CA LEU A 125 6.73 -19.45 -18.15
C LEU A 125 6.85 -20.07 -19.55
N ARG A 126 8.07 -20.23 -20.08
CA ARG A 126 8.32 -20.90 -21.35
C ARG A 126 7.91 -22.36 -21.31
N LYS A 127 8.27 -23.12 -20.27
CA LYS A 127 7.84 -24.53 -20.10
C LYS A 127 6.33 -24.66 -20.08
N ILE A 128 5.63 -23.74 -19.35
CA ILE A 128 4.16 -23.73 -19.32
C ILE A 128 3.60 -23.48 -20.73
N TYR A 129 4.13 -22.50 -21.45
CA TYR A 129 3.71 -22.17 -22.81
C TYR A 129 3.91 -23.33 -23.77
N GLU A 130 5.11 -23.94 -23.81
CA GLU A 130 5.48 -25.05 -24.67
C GLU A 130 4.65 -26.31 -24.37
N SER A 131 4.26 -26.50 -23.12
CA SER A 131 3.43 -27.65 -22.71
C SER A 131 1.95 -27.49 -23.07
N GLN A 132 1.53 -26.32 -23.55
CA GLN A 132 0.12 -25.97 -23.82
C GLN A 132 -0.78 -26.10 -22.58
N LYS A 133 -0.21 -26.05 -21.36
CA LYS A 133 -0.97 -26.00 -20.11
C LYS A 133 -1.59 -24.62 -19.94
N ILE A 134 -2.73 -24.58 -19.25
CA ILE A 134 -3.44 -23.32 -18.98
C ILE A 134 -2.65 -22.50 -17.97
N PHE A 135 -2.38 -21.25 -18.30
CA PHE A 135 -1.87 -20.23 -17.39
C PHE A 135 -2.99 -19.22 -17.08
N LEU A 136 -3.25 -19.00 -15.79
CA LEU A 136 -4.27 -18.06 -15.34
C LEU A 136 -3.63 -16.71 -15.02
N SER A 137 -3.76 -15.76 -15.93
CA SER A 137 -3.38 -14.36 -15.70
C SER A 137 -4.45 -13.62 -14.91
N ARG A 138 -4.03 -12.65 -14.12
CA ARG A 138 -4.95 -11.74 -13.43
C ARG A 138 -5.73 -10.83 -14.37
N SER A 139 -5.13 -10.38 -15.45
CA SER A 139 -5.72 -9.52 -16.50
C SER A 139 -6.48 -8.27 -15.98
N ASP A 140 -6.16 -7.79 -14.76
CA ASP A 140 -6.90 -6.77 -14.02
C ASP A 140 -6.10 -5.47 -13.77
N ASN A 141 -4.97 -5.31 -14.45
CA ASN A 141 -4.02 -4.21 -14.26
C ASN A 141 -3.50 -4.06 -12.81
N SER A 142 -3.62 -5.12 -11.99
CA SER A 142 -3.00 -5.20 -10.67
C SER A 142 -1.47 -5.22 -10.74
N GLY A 143 -0.80 -5.08 -9.61
CA GLY A 143 0.65 -5.24 -9.52
C GLY A 143 1.13 -6.60 -10.04
N THR A 144 0.37 -7.67 -9.81
CA THR A 144 0.65 -9.03 -10.34
C THR A 144 0.57 -9.04 -11.86
N HIS A 145 -0.51 -8.54 -12.45
CA HIS A 145 -0.68 -8.47 -13.90
C HIS A 145 0.41 -7.61 -14.57
N ARG A 146 0.77 -6.48 -13.96
CA ARG A 146 1.88 -5.64 -14.45
C ARG A 146 3.22 -6.39 -14.39
N LYS A 147 3.45 -7.21 -13.36
CA LYS A 147 4.64 -8.05 -13.25
C LYS A 147 4.65 -9.14 -14.31
N GLU A 148 3.53 -9.83 -14.55
CA GLU A 148 3.39 -10.81 -15.64
C GLU A 148 3.80 -10.22 -16.99
N ASN A 149 3.31 -9.02 -17.32
CA ASN A 149 3.59 -8.35 -18.60
C ASN A 149 5.04 -7.88 -18.76
N LYS A 150 5.83 -7.83 -17.68
CA LYS A 150 7.26 -7.46 -17.71
C LYS A 150 8.20 -8.66 -17.85
N LEU A 151 7.69 -9.88 -17.72
CA LEU A 151 8.48 -11.12 -17.78
C LEU A 151 8.56 -11.68 -19.19
#